data_89e66dbfae9decbbcc53dd79c78e2725
#
_entry.id   89e66dbfae9decbbcc53dd79c78e2725
#
_cell.length_a   1.000
_cell.length_b   1.000
_cell.length_c   1.000
_cell.angle_alpha   90.00
_cell.angle_beta   90.00
_cell.angle_gamma   90.00
#
_symmetry.space_group_name_H-M   'P 1'
#
loop_
_entity.id
_entity.type
_entity.pdbx_description
1 polymer ?
#
loop_
_entity_poly.entity_id
_entity_poly.type
_entity_poly.pdbx_seq_one_letter_code
_entity_poly.pdbx_strand_id
1 'polypeptide(L)'
;MAKPKPGGRRPRKRERKNVTNGVVHIKSSFNNTIVSITDTEGNVISWASSGGVGFKGSRKSTPFAAQMAADKAARAAMEHGLRRVEVQVKGPGSGRDTAVRSIQNTGIEVTSIKDVTPVPHNGCRQPKRRRT
;
A
#
# COMPACT_ATOMS: atom_id res chain seq x y z
N MET A 1 14.30 -39.27 7.42
CA MET A 1 14.54 -38.35 7.29
C MET A 1 13.77 -37.70 6.55
N ALA A 2 13.37 -37.08 6.92
CA ALA A 2 12.52 -36.50 6.30
C ALA A 2 12.98 -35.53 5.55
N LYS A 3 13.08 -35.63 4.63
CA LYS A 3 13.50 -34.76 3.99
C LYS A 3 12.49 -34.00 3.48
N PRO A 4 12.70 -32.95 3.30
CA PRO A 4 11.76 -32.06 2.83
C PRO A 4 11.32 -32.65 1.61
N LYS A 5 10.20 -32.74 1.48
CA LYS A 5 9.73 -33.17 0.47
C LYS A 5 10.07 -32.45 -0.57
N PRO A 6 10.24 -32.93 -1.51
CA PRO A 6 10.63 -32.27 -2.56
C PRO A 6 9.71 -31.31 -2.90
N GLY A 7 8.92 -31.45 -3.33
CA GLY A 7 8.18 -30.42 -3.62
C GLY A 7 8.15 -29.63 -2.48
N GLY A 8 8.51 -30.22 -1.53
CA GLY A 8 8.44 -29.55 -0.40
C GLY A 8 9.50 -28.63 -0.33
N ARG A 9 9.45 -27.57 -0.80
CA ARG A 9 10.39 -26.71 -0.49
C ARG A 9 10.27 -26.33 0.86
N ARG A 10 11.27 -26.14 1.53
CA ARG A 10 11.30 -25.58 2.75
C ARG A 10 10.71 -24.28 2.71
N PRO A 11 9.93 -23.87 3.63
CA PRO A 11 9.46 -22.51 3.71
C PRO A 11 10.66 -21.66 3.77
N ARG A 12 10.79 -20.75 2.87
CA ARG A 12 11.84 -19.83 2.95
C ARG A 12 11.69 -19.05 4.17
N LYS A 13 12.72 -18.93 4.93
CA LYS A 13 12.74 -18.00 5.98
C LYS A 13 12.60 -16.68 5.35
N ARG A 14 11.67 -15.90 5.79
CA ARG A 14 11.58 -14.55 5.34
C ARG A 14 12.79 -13.85 5.84
N GLU A 15 13.59 -13.37 4.95
CA GLU A 15 14.69 -12.55 5.34
C GLU A 15 14.16 -11.23 5.81
N ARG A 16 14.56 -10.81 6.97
CA ARG A 16 14.24 -9.48 7.40
C ARG A 16 15.08 -8.52 6.63
N LYS A 17 14.42 -7.63 5.93
CA LYS A 17 15.12 -6.58 5.26
C LYS A 17 15.36 -5.48 6.26
N ASN A 18 16.58 -5.06 6.44
CA ASN A 18 16.84 -3.93 7.32
C ASN A 18 16.66 -2.65 6.55
N VAL A 19 15.46 -2.17 6.49
CA VAL A 19 15.13 -0.94 5.78
C VAL A 19 14.62 0.07 6.81
N THR A 20 15.37 1.12 7.05
CA THR A 20 15.01 2.14 8.02
C THR A 20 14.15 3.23 7.39
N ASN A 21 14.46 3.62 6.17
CA ASN A 21 13.74 4.65 5.45
C ASN A 21 13.02 4.02 4.28
N GLY A 22 11.80 4.44 4.06
CA GLY A 22 11.02 3.89 2.95
C GLY A 22 10.03 4.88 2.41
N VAL A 23 9.23 4.42 1.47
CA VAL A 23 8.18 5.22 0.86
C VAL A 23 6.89 4.45 0.95
N VAL A 24 5.85 5.09 1.43
CA VAL A 24 4.51 4.50 1.47
C VAL A 24 3.75 5.04 0.27
N HIS A 25 3.30 4.13 -0.58
CA HIS A 25 2.51 4.49 -1.74
C HIS A 25 1.05 4.14 -1.46
N ILE A 26 0.20 5.14 -1.42
CA ILE A 26 -1.23 4.95 -1.19
C ILE A 26 -1.96 5.26 -2.48
N LYS A 27 -2.55 4.25 -3.08
CA LYS A 27 -3.38 4.44 -4.26
C LYS A 27 -4.82 4.26 -3.84
N SER A 28 -5.58 5.35 -3.89
CA SER A 28 -6.97 5.34 -3.45
C SER A 28 -7.87 5.67 -4.62
N SER A 29 -8.68 4.72 -5.03
CA SER A 29 -9.68 4.95 -6.06
C SER A 29 -11.05 5.02 -5.40
N PHE A 30 -12.08 5.26 -6.19
CA PHE A 30 -13.43 5.27 -5.64
C PHE A 30 -13.89 3.90 -5.16
N ASN A 31 -13.24 2.85 -5.61
CA ASN A 31 -13.64 1.49 -5.28
C ASN A 31 -12.70 0.76 -4.34
N ASN A 32 -11.51 1.22 -4.15
CA ASN A 32 -10.52 0.45 -3.39
C ASN A 32 -9.36 1.35 -2.93
N THR A 33 -8.63 0.89 -1.94
CA THR A 33 -7.40 1.54 -1.49
C THR A 33 -6.32 0.50 -1.39
N ILE A 34 -5.18 0.77 -1.98
CA ILE A 34 -4.01 -0.12 -1.94
C ILE A 34 -2.87 0.65 -1.30
N VAL A 35 -2.25 0.05 -0.31
CA VAL A 35 -1.10 0.63 0.37
C VAL A 35 0.09 -0.27 0.13
N SER A 36 1.15 0.29 -0.44
CA SER A 36 2.39 -0.43 -0.69
C SER A 36 3.52 0.30 -0.01
N ILE A 37 4.37 -0.41 0.68
CA ILE A 37 5.52 0.19 1.34
C ILE A 37 6.78 -0.35 0.70
N THR A 38 7.62 0.55 0.22
CA THR A 38 8.83 0.19 -0.49
C THR A 38 10.03 0.80 0.21
N ASP A 39 11.21 0.36 -0.17
CA ASP A 39 12.42 1.04 0.25
C ASP A 39 12.64 2.24 -0.66
N THR A 40 13.74 2.94 -0.48
CA THR A 40 14.02 4.15 -1.27
C THR A 40 14.34 3.83 -2.74
N GLU A 41 14.63 2.58 -3.04
CA GLU A 41 14.89 2.15 -4.41
C GLU A 41 13.67 1.64 -5.14
N GLY A 42 12.55 1.53 -4.45
CA GLY A 42 11.30 1.07 -5.06
C GLY A 42 10.98 -0.41 -4.87
N ASN A 43 11.80 -1.14 -4.11
CA ASN A 43 11.51 -2.54 -3.85
C ASN A 43 10.45 -2.70 -2.78
N VAL A 44 9.40 -3.45 -3.06
CA VAL A 44 8.28 -3.59 -2.13
C VAL A 44 8.66 -4.40 -0.91
N ILE A 45 8.42 -3.84 0.27
CA ILE A 45 8.66 -4.52 1.54
C ILE A 45 7.37 -5.17 2.02
N SER A 46 6.27 -4.45 1.94
CA SER A 46 4.97 -4.97 2.34
C SER A 46 3.87 -4.23 1.59
N TRP A 47 2.70 -4.82 1.54
CA TRP A 47 1.55 -4.17 0.92
C TRP A 47 0.28 -4.75 1.50
N ALA A 48 -0.79 -4.00 1.38
CA ALA A 48 -2.12 -4.45 1.76
C ALA A 48 -3.15 -3.67 0.97
N SER A 49 -4.32 -4.21 0.86
CA SER A 49 -5.43 -3.53 0.18
C SER A 49 -6.71 -3.70 0.98
N SER A 50 -7.68 -2.86 0.69
CA SER A 50 -8.98 -2.99 1.35
C SER A 50 -9.60 -4.37 1.10
N GLY A 51 -9.45 -4.90 -0.11
CA GLY A 51 -9.94 -6.24 -0.41
C GLY A 51 -9.16 -7.31 0.32
N GLY A 52 -7.87 -7.11 0.49
CA GLY A 52 -7.01 -8.08 1.16
C GLY A 52 -7.24 -8.19 2.66
N VAL A 53 -7.85 -7.17 3.29
CA VAL A 53 -8.17 -7.24 4.71
C VAL A 53 -9.60 -7.69 4.97
N GLY A 54 -10.28 -8.18 3.94
CA GLY A 54 -11.59 -8.80 4.11
C GLY A 54 -12.79 -8.00 3.67
N PHE A 55 -12.62 -6.78 3.20
CA PHE A 55 -13.74 -5.99 2.71
C PHE A 55 -14.07 -6.36 1.26
N LYS A 56 -15.34 -6.37 0.94
CA LYS A 56 -15.78 -6.74 -0.40
C LYS A 56 -16.73 -5.71 -0.97
N GLY A 57 -16.77 -5.60 -2.29
CA GLY A 57 -17.72 -4.72 -2.96
C GLY A 57 -17.53 -3.28 -2.57
N SER A 58 -18.63 -2.60 -2.30
CA SER A 58 -18.59 -1.18 -1.96
C SER A 58 -17.89 -0.90 -0.62
N ARG A 59 -17.74 -1.88 0.23
CA ARG A 59 -17.06 -1.68 1.50
C ARG A 59 -15.56 -1.43 1.33
N LYS A 60 -14.99 -1.83 0.21
CA LYS A 60 -13.57 -1.58 -0.05
C LYS A 60 -13.25 -0.10 -0.19
N SER A 61 -14.23 0.70 -0.53
CA SER A 61 -14.01 2.13 -0.73
C SER A 61 -14.13 2.95 0.56
N THR A 62 -14.48 2.32 1.68
CA THR A 62 -14.70 3.08 2.91
C THR A 62 -13.39 3.52 3.55
N PRO A 63 -13.39 4.65 4.26
CA PRO A 63 -12.19 5.06 4.98
C PRO A 63 -11.72 4.04 6.02
N PHE A 64 -12.66 3.32 6.64
CA PHE A 64 -12.30 2.29 7.61
C PHE A 64 -11.49 1.17 6.95
N ALA A 65 -11.89 0.75 5.75
CA ALA A 65 -11.17 -0.28 5.02
C ALA A 65 -9.75 0.21 4.68
N ALA A 66 -9.61 1.46 4.29
CA ALA A 66 -8.31 2.05 4.01
C ALA A 66 -7.43 2.09 5.28
N GLN A 67 -8.03 2.40 6.41
CA GLN A 67 -7.33 2.41 7.68
C GLN A 67 -6.79 1.02 8.01
N MET A 68 -7.59 -0.01 7.84
CA MET A 68 -7.17 -1.37 8.12
C MET A 68 -6.05 -1.81 7.18
N ALA A 69 -6.15 -1.45 5.90
CA ALA A 69 -5.12 -1.80 4.93
C ALA A 69 -3.79 -1.12 5.28
N ALA A 70 -3.84 0.15 5.60
CA ALA A 70 -2.65 0.91 5.96
C ALA A 70 -2.00 0.37 7.23
N ASP A 71 -2.81 0.04 8.23
CA ASP A 71 -2.32 -0.51 9.48
C ASP A 71 -1.62 -1.85 9.25
N LYS A 72 -2.22 -2.72 8.46
CA LYS A 72 -1.65 -4.03 8.17
C LYS A 72 -0.30 -3.88 7.43
N ALA A 73 -0.25 -3.04 6.41
CA ALA A 73 0.97 -2.84 5.65
C ALA A 73 2.07 -2.23 6.53
N ALA A 74 1.72 -1.25 7.36
CA ALA A 74 2.69 -0.59 8.20
C ALA A 74 3.28 -1.53 9.25
N ARG A 75 2.45 -2.34 9.88
CA ARG A 75 2.94 -3.29 10.88
C ARG A 75 3.87 -4.32 10.28
N ALA A 76 3.53 -4.82 9.08
CA ALA A 76 4.39 -5.76 8.39
C ALA A 76 5.73 -5.13 8.03
N ALA A 77 5.72 -3.86 7.62
CA ALA A 77 6.95 -3.16 7.27
C ALA A 77 7.81 -2.89 8.50
N MET A 78 7.19 -2.63 9.64
CA MET A 78 7.94 -2.39 10.87
C MET A 78 8.75 -3.60 11.30
N GLU A 79 8.30 -4.79 10.95
CA GLU A 79 9.05 -6.00 11.23
C GLU A 79 10.38 -6.03 10.49
N HIS A 80 10.50 -5.27 9.42
CA HIS A 80 11.73 -5.15 8.65
C HIS A 80 12.56 -3.94 9.07
N GLY A 81 12.21 -3.33 10.20
CA GLY A 81 13.00 -2.23 10.73
C GLY A 81 12.62 -0.84 10.24
N LEU A 82 11.54 -0.73 9.51
CA LEU A 82 11.13 0.57 8.96
C LEU A 82 10.77 1.55 10.08
N ARG A 83 11.32 2.74 10.02
CA ARG A 83 11.08 3.77 11.02
C ARG A 83 10.61 5.10 10.46
N ARG A 84 11.08 5.45 9.28
CA ARG A 84 10.73 6.72 8.65
C ARG A 84 10.25 6.48 7.25
N VAL A 85 9.23 7.21 6.85
CA VAL A 85 8.67 7.07 5.51
C VAL A 85 8.30 8.42 4.92
N GLU A 86 8.35 8.47 3.60
CA GLU A 86 7.74 9.54 2.86
C GLU A 86 6.46 8.93 2.33
N VAL A 87 5.35 9.65 2.41
CA VAL A 87 4.07 9.15 1.94
C VAL A 87 3.74 9.78 0.60
N GLN A 88 3.42 8.97 -0.38
CA GLN A 88 2.98 9.43 -1.70
C GLN A 88 1.55 8.95 -1.90
N VAL A 89 0.64 9.90 -2.07
CA VAL A 89 -0.79 9.61 -2.21
C VAL A 89 -1.20 9.81 -3.65
N LYS A 90 -1.95 8.88 -4.18
CA LYS A 90 -2.38 8.92 -5.57
C LYS A 90 -3.86 8.56 -5.65
N GLY A 91 -4.61 9.35 -6.41
CA GLY A 91 -6.02 9.06 -6.68
C GLY A 91 -7.00 9.84 -5.83
N PRO A 92 -8.25 9.84 -6.25
CA PRO A 92 -9.29 10.67 -5.61
C PRO A 92 -10.10 9.98 -4.50
N GLY A 93 -9.76 8.77 -4.12
CA GLY A 93 -10.57 8.03 -3.17
C GLY A 93 -10.65 8.66 -1.80
N SER A 94 -11.70 8.33 -1.07
CA SER A 94 -11.94 8.90 0.26
C SER A 94 -11.01 8.33 1.32
N GLY A 95 -10.31 7.24 1.04
CA GLY A 95 -9.43 6.61 2.01
C GLY A 95 -8.05 7.21 2.15
N ARG A 96 -7.70 8.22 1.32
CA ARG A 96 -6.36 8.80 1.33
C ARG A 96 -5.94 9.30 2.70
N ASP A 97 -6.71 10.22 3.25
CA ASP A 97 -6.34 10.86 4.51
C ASP A 97 -6.35 9.88 5.68
N THR A 98 -7.32 8.98 5.68
CA THR A 98 -7.43 7.98 6.72
C THR A 98 -6.24 7.02 6.69
N ALA A 99 -5.80 6.65 5.49
CA ALA A 99 -4.64 5.79 5.35
C ALA A 99 -3.37 6.47 5.89
N VAL A 100 -3.19 7.75 5.57
CA VAL A 100 -2.05 8.50 6.08
C VAL A 100 -2.06 8.56 7.60
N ARG A 101 -3.22 8.85 8.19
CA ARG A 101 -3.33 8.90 9.64
C ARG A 101 -3.04 7.55 10.28
N SER A 102 -3.48 6.48 9.65
CA SER A 102 -3.23 5.14 10.15
C SER A 102 -1.74 4.82 10.17
N ILE A 103 -1.02 5.21 9.12
CA ILE A 103 0.43 5.05 9.08
C ILE A 103 1.09 5.81 10.24
N GLN A 104 0.67 7.05 10.47
CA GLN A 104 1.22 7.84 11.57
C GLN A 104 0.92 7.22 12.92
N ASN A 105 -0.26 6.64 13.08
CA ASN A 105 -0.67 6.05 14.35
C ASN A 105 0.06 4.75 14.68
N THR A 106 0.69 4.11 13.70
CA THR A 106 1.44 2.88 13.97
C THR A 106 2.80 3.17 14.60
N GLY A 107 3.21 4.42 14.67
CA GLY A 107 4.50 4.77 15.25
C GLY A 107 5.60 5.04 14.24
N ILE A 108 5.29 4.93 12.95
CA ILE A 108 6.26 5.25 11.91
C ILE A 108 6.29 6.76 11.73
N GLU A 109 7.49 7.33 11.66
CA GLU A 109 7.63 8.76 11.45
C GLU A 109 7.40 9.09 9.99
N VAL A 110 6.45 9.98 9.72
CA VAL A 110 6.16 10.43 8.36
C VAL A 110 6.94 11.72 8.13
N THR A 111 7.90 11.70 7.22
CA THR A 111 8.76 12.85 6.98
C THR A 111 8.14 13.85 6.01
N SER A 112 7.36 13.37 5.06
CA SER A 112 6.66 14.25 4.12
C SER A 112 5.50 13.52 3.49
N ILE A 113 4.54 14.28 2.99
CA ILE A 113 3.38 13.73 2.31
C ILE A 113 3.28 14.44 0.98
N LYS A 114 3.27 13.69 -0.11
CA LYS A 114 3.16 14.25 -1.45
C LYS A 114 1.98 13.65 -2.18
N ASP A 115 1.28 14.48 -2.93
CA ASP A 115 0.21 14.00 -3.80
C ASP A 115 0.83 13.82 -5.18
N VAL A 116 0.88 12.58 -5.64
CA VAL A 116 1.47 12.24 -6.93
C VAL A 116 0.42 11.79 -7.95
N THR A 117 -0.82 12.21 -7.75
CA THR A 117 -1.90 11.87 -8.68
C THR A 117 -1.52 12.36 -10.09
N PRO A 118 -1.52 11.47 -11.07
CA PRO A 118 -1.11 11.86 -12.41
C PRO A 118 -2.16 12.77 -13.06
N VAL A 119 -1.70 13.86 -13.62
CA VAL A 119 -2.56 14.77 -14.34
C VAL A 119 -1.99 14.91 -15.75
N PRO A 120 -2.69 14.44 -16.78
CA PRO A 120 -2.14 14.50 -18.13
C PRO A 120 -2.10 15.94 -18.64
N HIS A 121 -1.04 16.26 -19.38
CA HIS A 121 -0.94 17.55 -20.04
C HIS A 121 -1.57 17.40 -21.42
N ASN A 122 -2.87 17.27 -21.45
CA ASN A 122 -3.69 16.92 -22.62
C ASN A 122 -3.58 15.44 -23.02
N GLY A 123 -2.52 14.77 -22.71
CA GLY A 123 -2.40 13.31 -22.85
C GLY A 123 -2.99 12.71 -24.12
N CYS A 124 -3.53 11.52 -24.00
CA CYS A 124 -4.15 10.82 -25.11
C CYS A 124 -5.59 11.25 -25.28
N ARG A 125 -6.05 11.26 -26.52
CA ARG A 125 -7.44 11.60 -26.79
C ARG A 125 -8.34 10.55 -26.19
N GLN A 126 -9.40 11.01 -25.53
CA GLN A 126 -10.35 10.10 -24.92
C GLN A 126 -11.17 9.38 -25.99
N PRO A 127 -11.67 8.19 -25.69
CA PRO A 127 -12.52 7.48 -26.63
C PRO A 127 -13.81 8.24 -26.84
N LYS A 128 -14.43 8.04 -28.00
CA LYS A 128 -15.70 8.67 -28.29
C LYS A 128 -16.74 8.21 -27.31
N ARG A 129 -17.68 9.09 -27.04
CA ARG A 129 -18.83 8.77 -26.24
C ARG A 129 -19.55 7.57 -26.85
N ARG A 130 -19.89 6.63 -26.02
CA ARG A 130 -20.62 5.46 -26.49
C ARG A 130 -22.03 5.86 -26.87
N ARG A 131 -22.50 5.27 -27.94
CA ARG A 131 -23.91 5.46 -28.30
C ARG A 131 -24.72 4.67 -27.33
N THR A 132 -25.72 5.24 -26.78
CA THR A 132 -26.64 4.53 -25.89
C THR A 132 -27.98 4.38 -26.58
#